data_2fd72f6af40d52e85b6599c1a86accfe
#
_entry.id   2fd72f6af40d52e85b6599c1a86accfe
#
_cell.length_a   1.000
_cell.length_b   1.000
_cell.length_c   1.000
_cell.angle_alpha   90.00
_cell.angle_beta   90.00
_cell.angle_gamma   90.00
#
_symmetry.space_group_name_H-M   'P 1'
#
loop_
_entity.id
_entity.type
_entity.pdbx_description
1 polymer ?
#
loop_
_entity_poly.entity_id
_entity_poly.type
_entity_poly.pdbx_seq_one_letter_code
_entity_poly.pdbx_strand_id
1 'polypeptide(L)'
;MIRYNARGEFNVPFGRYRSINTNLITEKHSALLQRAELYNVDYSDILDKCEQNDFVFLDPPYDCTFSDYGNEEYRDGFNEANHRKLAQDFRNIGCKAMMVIGSTPLIDELYHGMVIEKYDKQYAVNIRNRFKSTSSHLIITNYN
;
A
#
# COMPACT_ATOMS: atom_id res chain seq x y z
N MET A 1 -0.65 11.03 5.38
CA MET A 1 -2.11 11.17 5.09
C MET A 1 -2.42 12.65 5.03
N ILE A 2 -2.93 13.15 3.92
CA ILE A 2 -3.37 14.53 3.77
C ILE A 2 -4.79 14.62 4.38
N ARG A 3 -5.03 15.61 5.24
CA ARG A 3 -6.36 15.85 5.84
C ARG A 3 -6.76 17.29 5.62
N TYR A 4 -8.03 17.47 5.33
CA TYR A 4 -8.65 18.79 5.22
C TYR A 4 -9.76 18.93 6.28
N ASN A 5 -9.96 20.14 6.77
CA ASN A 5 -11.10 20.45 7.64
C ASN A 5 -12.38 20.65 6.80
N ALA A 6 -13.50 20.87 7.47
CA ALA A 6 -14.78 21.11 6.80
C ALA A 6 -14.82 22.35 5.87
N ARG A 7 -13.80 23.23 5.96
CA ARG A 7 -13.63 24.41 5.11
C ARG A 7 -12.69 24.16 3.92
N GLY A 8 -12.20 22.90 3.74
CA GLY A 8 -11.23 22.56 2.69
C GLY A 8 -9.80 23.02 2.98
N GLU A 9 -9.49 23.44 4.20
CA GLU A 9 -8.15 23.88 4.58
C GLU A 9 -7.32 22.69 5.08
N PHE A 10 -6.02 22.65 4.74
CA PHE A 10 -5.09 21.64 5.22
C PHE A 10 -5.06 21.62 6.75
N ASN A 11 -5.34 20.48 7.34
CA ASN A 11 -5.49 20.31 8.78
C ASN A 11 -4.73 19.07 9.29
N VAL A 12 -3.43 19.04 9.03
CA VAL A 12 -2.54 18.04 9.62
C VAL A 12 -1.60 18.75 10.58
N PRO A 13 -1.68 18.49 11.89
CA PRO A 13 -0.74 19.08 12.84
C PRO A 13 0.67 18.57 12.55
N PHE A 14 1.66 19.44 12.62
CA PHE A 14 3.07 19.09 12.49
C PHE A 14 3.51 18.02 13.50
N GLY A 15 2.74 17.86 14.58
CA GLY A 15 3.06 16.97 15.68
C GLY A 15 3.97 17.64 16.71
N ARG A 16 4.44 16.87 17.69
CA ARG A 16 5.32 17.33 18.76
C ARG A 16 6.81 17.15 18.44
N TYR A 17 7.16 17.08 17.16
CA TYR A 17 8.55 16.97 16.75
C TYR A 17 9.27 18.30 16.87
N ARG A 18 10.47 18.29 17.46
CA ARG A 18 11.29 19.51 17.63
C ARG A 18 11.89 20.00 16.31
N SER A 19 12.08 19.07 15.37
CA SER A 19 12.66 19.38 14.05
C SER A 19 12.24 18.34 13.03
N ILE A 20 12.27 18.72 11.76
CA ILE A 20 12.21 17.76 10.63
C ILE A 20 13.63 17.27 10.38
N ASN A 21 13.84 15.97 10.37
CA ASN A 21 15.13 15.42 9.99
C ASN A 21 15.22 15.38 8.45
N THR A 22 15.87 16.40 7.88
CA THR A 22 16.11 16.50 6.43
C THR A 22 17.44 15.87 6.01
N ASN A 23 18.29 15.46 6.96
CA ASN A 23 19.62 14.93 6.66
C ASN A 23 19.59 13.58 5.94
N LEU A 24 18.44 12.91 5.92
CA LEU A 24 18.24 11.65 5.20
C LEU A 24 17.97 11.87 3.70
N ILE A 25 17.63 13.10 3.29
CA ILE A 25 17.35 13.46 1.89
C ILE A 25 18.62 14.04 1.30
N THR A 26 19.14 13.40 0.26
CA THR A 26 20.37 13.79 -0.43
C THR A 26 20.09 14.08 -1.90
N GLU A 27 21.06 14.73 -2.58
CA GLU A 27 21.00 14.95 -4.02
C GLU A 27 20.83 13.65 -4.82
N LYS A 28 21.36 12.53 -4.32
CA LYS A 28 21.18 11.21 -4.93
C LYS A 28 19.71 10.78 -4.96
N HIS A 29 18.96 11.04 -3.89
CA HIS A 29 17.53 10.77 -3.85
C HIS A 29 16.76 11.64 -4.84
N SER A 30 17.11 12.93 -4.93
CA SER A 30 16.53 13.86 -5.92
C SER A 30 16.79 13.37 -7.35
N ALA A 31 18.04 13.04 -7.66
CA ALA A 31 18.41 12.54 -8.99
C ALA A 31 17.70 11.22 -9.36
N LEU A 32 17.48 10.34 -8.37
CA LEU A 32 16.73 9.10 -8.59
C LEU A 32 15.26 9.40 -8.88
N LEU A 33 14.62 10.28 -8.09
CA LEU A 33 13.21 10.64 -8.26
C LEU A 33 12.95 11.37 -9.58
N GLN A 34 13.90 12.14 -10.10
CA GLN A 34 13.77 12.79 -11.42
C GLN A 34 13.75 11.79 -12.58
N ARG A 35 14.14 10.54 -12.37
CA ARG A 35 14.05 9.46 -13.34
C ARG A 35 12.74 8.69 -13.29
N ALA A 36 11.92 8.98 -12.28
CA ALA A 36 10.63 8.32 -12.09
C ALA A 36 9.55 9.00 -12.93
N GLU A 37 8.72 8.19 -13.55
CA GLU A 37 7.48 8.64 -14.16
C GLU A 37 6.32 8.43 -13.19
N LEU A 38 5.49 9.44 -13.03
CA LEU A 38 4.36 9.41 -12.11
C LEU A 38 3.05 9.32 -12.87
N TYR A 39 2.24 8.35 -12.51
CA TYR A 39 0.93 8.12 -13.11
C TYR A 39 -0.17 8.23 -12.04
N ASN A 40 -1.30 8.81 -12.41
CA ASN A 40 -2.53 8.82 -11.61
C ASN A 40 -3.63 8.14 -12.44
N VAL A 41 -3.58 6.82 -12.51
CA VAL A 41 -4.46 5.96 -13.28
C VAL A 41 -4.81 4.71 -12.46
N ASP A 42 -5.72 3.87 -12.93
CA ASP A 42 -5.95 2.57 -12.31
C ASP A 42 -4.68 1.70 -12.40
N TYR A 43 -4.42 0.91 -11.38
CA TYR A 43 -3.22 0.06 -11.32
C TYR A 43 -3.17 -0.92 -12.50
N SER A 44 -4.32 -1.40 -12.98
CA SER A 44 -4.39 -2.34 -14.08
C SER A 44 -3.84 -1.76 -15.38
N ASP A 45 -4.03 -0.45 -15.63
CA ASP A 45 -3.45 0.24 -16.80
C ASP A 45 -1.92 0.24 -16.80
N ILE A 46 -1.31 0.14 -15.61
CA ILE A 46 0.14 0.02 -15.45
C ILE A 46 0.58 -1.44 -15.61
N LEU A 47 -0.16 -2.38 -15.01
CA LEU A 47 0.17 -3.81 -15.13
C LEU A 47 0.15 -4.29 -16.58
N ASP A 48 -0.77 -3.76 -17.39
CA ASP A 48 -0.87 -4.07 -18.83
C ASP A 48 0.35 -3.62 -19.65
N LYS A 49 1.16 -2.70 -19.11
CA LYS A 49 2.38 -2.19 -19.76
C LYS A 49 3.64 -2.92 -19.31
N CYS A 50 3.56 -3.79 -18.32
CA CYS A 50 4.72 -4.47 -17.77
C CYS A 50 5.27 -5.51 -18.73
N GLU A 51 6.59 -5.48 -18.91
CA GLU A 51 7.34 -6.41 -19.74
C GLU A 51 8.06 -7.47 -18.88
N GLN A 52 8.49 -8.56 -19.47
CA GLN A 52 9.07 -9.72 -18.77
C GLN A 52 10.24 -9.38 -17.83
N ASN A 53 11.02 -8.34 -18.16
CA ASN A 53 12.19 -7.92 -17.39
C ASN A 53 11.85 -6.87 -16.30
N ASP A 54 10.60 -6.47 -16.19
CA ASP A 54 10.18 -5.52 -15.17
C ASP A 54 10.03 -6.19 -13.81
N PHE A 55 10.02 -5.36 -12.78
CA PHE A 55 9.70 -5.75 -11.42
C PHE A 55 8.60 -4.83 -10.89
N VAL A 56 7.50 -5.43 -10.44
CA VAL A 56 6.36 -4.70 -9.87
C VAL A 56 6.34 -4.86 -8.37
N PHE A 57 6.30 -3.74 -7.65
CA PHE A 57 6.04 -3.71 -6.22
C PHE A 57 4.64 -3.14 -5.96
N LEU A 58 3.80 -3.90 -5.25
CA LEU A 58 2.42 -3.53 -4.94
C LEU A 58 2.26 -3.27 -3.43
N ASP A 59 1.67 -2.13 -3.10
CA ASP A 59 1.23 -1.76 -1.74
C ASP A 59 -0.25 -1.33 -1.82
N PRO A 60 -1.18 -2.28 -2.03
CA PRO A 60 -2.59 -1.97 -2.22
C PRO A 60 -3.25 -1.52 -0.92
N PRO A 61 -4.46 -0.92 -0.99
CA PRO A 61 -5.29 -0.73 0.18
C PRO A 61 -5.51 -2.05 0.92
N TYR A 62 -5.40 -2.02 2.25
CA TYR A 62 -5.53 -3.23 3.06
C TYR A 62 -7.00 -3.63 3.23
N ASP A 63 -7.27 -4.92 3.28
CA ASP A 63 -8.57 -5.48 3.65
C ASP A 63 -8.82 -5.20 5.13
N CYS A 64 -9.39 -4.04 5.43
CA CYS A 64 -9.74 -3.63 6.78
C CYS A 64 -11.13 -2.98 6.77
N THR A 65 -11.88 -3.22 7.84
CA THR A 65 -13.22 -2.66 8.05
C THR A 65 -13.24 -1.13 8.24
N PHE A 66 -12.07 -0.48 8.25
CA PHE A 66 -11.94 0.95 8.41
C PHE A 66 -11.55 1.59 7.06
N SER A 67 -12.52 2.22 6.41
CA SER A 67 -12.34 3.05 5.21
C SER A 67 -11.61 4.37 5.53
N ASP A 68 -10.41 4.30 6.12
CA ASP A 68 -9.59 5.50 6.39
C ASP A 68 -8.86 6.01 5.13
N TYR A 69 -8.96 5.28 4.02
CA TYR A 69 -8.49 5.71 2.70
C TYR A 69 -9.63 6.41 1.98
N GLY A 70 -9.87 7.69 2.39
CA GLY A 70 -10.96 8.51 1.89
C GLY A 70 -10.80 8.94 0.42
N ASN A 71 -10.75 7.99 -0.48
CA ASN A 71 -10.90 8.25 -1.90
C ASN A 71 -12.39 8.22 -2.25
N GLU A 72 -12.91 9.33 -2.75
CA GLU A 72 -14.29 9.45 -3.23
C GLU A 72 -14.62 8.46 -4.37
N GLU A 73 -13.60 7.97 -5.09
CA GLU A 73 -13.70 6.95 -6.13
C GLU A 73 -14.12 5.58 -5.60
N TYR A 74 -13.76 5.25 -4.36
CA TYR A 74 -14.16 4.01 -3.71
C TYR A 74 -15.03 4.34 -2.52
N ARG A 75 -16.27 4.76 -2.76
CA ARG A 75 -17.27 5.03 -1.68
C ARG A 75 -17.42 3.86 -0.72
N ASP A 76 -17.17 2.64 -1.20
CA ASP A 76 -17.21 1.39 -0.43
C ASP A 76 -15.81 0.87 -0.05
N GLY A 77 -14.75 1.69 -0.24
CA GLY A 77 -13.36 1.27 -0.04
C GLY A 77 -12.88 0.27 -1.11
N PHE A 78 -11.69 -0.27 -0.93
CA PHE A 78 -11.15 -1.35 -1.76
C PHE A 78 -11.74 -2.66 -1.23
N ASN A 79 -12.86 -3.09 -1.82
CA ASN A 79 -13.70 -4.17 -1.32
C ASN A 79 -13.20 -5.57 -1.74
N GLU A 80 -13.90 -6.62 -1.30
CA GLU A 80 -13.56 -8.00 -1.63
C GLU A 80 -13.44 -8.26 -3.14
N ALA A 81 -14.34 -7.69 -3.96
CA ALA A 81 -14.27 -7.88 -5.41
C ALA A 81 -12.99 -7.28 -6.01
N ASN A 82 -12.55 -6.13 -5.48
CA ASN A 82 -11.29 -5.51 -5.88
C ASN A 82 -10.09 -6.37 -5.47
N HIS A 83 -10.08 -6.94 -4.24
CA HIS A 83 -9.03 -7.84 -3.80
C HIS A 83 -8.97 -9.11 -4.64
N ARG A 84 -10.12 -9.69 -5.02
CA ARG A 84 -10.19 -10.87 -5.90
C ARG A 84 -9.66 -10.56 -7.29
N LYS A 85 -10.03 -9.39 -7.86
CA LYS A 85 -9.49 -8.92 -9.14
C LYS A 85 -7.97 -8.76 -9.05
N LEU A 86 -7.48 -8.04 -8.04
CA LEU A 86 -6.04 -7.82 -7.84
C LEU A 86 -5.27 -9.14 -7.73
N ALA A 87 -5.83 -10.15 -7.02
CA ALA A 87 -5.21 -11.46 -6.89
C ALA A 87 -5.14 -12.20 -8.23
N GLN A 88 -6.13 -12.03 -9.08
CA GLN A 88 -6.12 -12.58 -10.44
C GLN A 88 -5.07 -11.87 -11.31
N ASP A 89 -5.05 -10.54 -11.30
CA ASP A 89 -4.09 -9.74 -12.05
C ASP A 89 -2.65 -10.06 -11.62
N PHE A 90 -2.41 -10.18 -10.29
CA PHE A 90 -1.10 -10.54 -9.73
C PHE A 90 -0.59 -11.92 -10.18
N ARG A 91 -1.48 -12.89 -10.36
CA ARG A 91 -1.08 -14.21 -10.87
C ARG A 91 -0.77 -14.19 -12.37
N ASN A 92 -1.44 -13.31 -13.11
CA ASN A 92 -1.37 -13.28 -14.57
C ASN A 92 -0.35 -12.29 -15.12
N ILE A 93 0.23 -11.45 -14.26
CA ILE A 93 1.24 -10.47 -14.70
C ILE A 93 2.46 -11.18 -15.30
N GLY A 94 2.92 -10.70 -16.45
CA GLY A 94 4.01 -11.30 -17.23
C GLY A 94 5.42 -11.06 -16.70
N CYS A 95 5.57 -10.37 -15.55
CA CYS A 95 6.84 -10.04 -14.93
C CYS A 95 6.90 -10.50 -13.48
N LYS A 96 8.06 -10.31 -12.82
CA LYS A 96 8.20 -10.57 -11.39
C LYS A 96 7.47 -9.52 -10.59
N ALA A 97 6.65 -9.96 -9.65
CA ALA A 97 5.88 -9.09 -8.78
C ALA A 97 6.00 -9.48 -7.30
N MET A 98 6.04 -8.47 -6.45
CA MET A 98 6.04 -8.60 -5.00
C MET A 98 4.98 -7.68 -4.41
N MET A 99 4.26 -8.15 -3.41
CA MET A 99 3.24 -7.39 -2.71
C MET A 99 3.41 -7.50 -1.21
N VAL A 100 3.10 -6.39 -0.52
CA VAL A 100 2.99 -6.35 0.94
C VAL A 100 1.56 -5.98 1.30
N ILE A 101 0.90 -6.81 2.12
CA ILE A 101 -0.50 -6.59 2.51
C ILE A 101 -0.78 -7.16 3.91
N GLY A 102 -1.80 -6.65 4.59
CA GLY A 102 -2.25 -7.20 5.87
C GLY A 102 -2.86 -8.59 5.72
N SER A 103 -2.55 -9.50 6.66
CA SER A 103 -3.15 -10.84 6.73
C SER A 103 -4.59 -10.74 7.22
N THR A 104 -5.52 -11.25 6.43
CA THR A 104 -6.93 -11.48 6.78
C THR A 104 -7.35 -12.83 6.21
N PRO A 105 -8.46 -13.43 6.66
CA PRO A 105 -8.93 -14.69 6.08
C PRO A 105 -9.09 -14.64 4.56
N LEU A 106 -9.57 -13.53 4.02
CA LEU A 106 -9.70 -13.32 2.58
C LEU A 106 -8.33 -13.31 1.88
N ILE A 107 -7.38 -12.53 2.40
CA ILE A 107 -6.05 -12.40 1.80
C ILE A 107 -5.27 -13.72 1.91
N ASP A 108 -5.35 -14.40 3.06
CA ASP A 108 -4.72 -15.72 3.25
C ASP A 108 -5.29 -16.76 2.27
N GLU A 109 -6.61 -16.72 1.97
CA GLU A 109 -7.25 -17.55 0.94
C GLU A 109 -6.74 -17.20 -0.46
N LEU A 110 -6.80 -15.90 -0.82
CA LEU A 110 -6.50 -15.43 -2.17
C LEU A 110 -5.03 -15.67 -2.56
N TYR A 111 -4.11 -15.62 -1.64
CA TYR A 111 -2.67 -15.76 -1.93
C TYR A 111 -2.05 -17.02 -1.34
N HIS A 112 -2.89 -18.02 -1.06
CA HIS A 112 -2.40 -19.31 -0.59
C HIS A 112 -1.31 -19.88 -1.51
N GLY A 113 -0.18 -20.29 -0.92
CA GLY A 113 0.97 -20.86 -1.64
C GLY A 113 1.90 -19.82 -2.30
N MET A 114 1.60 -18.52 -2.20
CA MET A 114 2.43 -17.41 -2.72
C MET A 114 3.08 -16.58 -1.62
N VAL A 115 2.72 -16.84 -0.36
CA VAL A 115 3.29 -16.14 0.81
C VAL A 115 4.68 -16.68 1.09
N ILE A 116 5.68 -15.81 1.02
CA ILE A 116 7.07 -16.15 1.33
C ILE A 116 7.47 -15.78 2.76
N GLU A 117 6.78 -14.79 3.35
CA GLU A 117 7.04 -14.34 4.72
C GLU A 117 5.76 -13.78 5.36
N LYS A 118 5.60 -14.05 6.66
CA LYS A 118 4.58 -13.42 7.52
C LYS A 118 5.27 -12.83 8.73
N TYR A 119 5.04 -11.54 8.99
CA TYR A 119 5.64 -10.86 10.13
C TYR A 119 4.63 -9.97 10.85
N ASP A 120 4.82 -9.83 12.16
CA ASP A 120 3.98 -9.00 13.00
C ASP A 120 4.54 -7.58 13.10
N LYS A 121 3.69 -6.59 12.84
CA LYS A 121 4.00 -5.18 12.98
C LYS A 121 3.23 -4.58 14.15
N GLN A 122 3.96 -4.04 15.11
CA GLN A 122 3.38 -3.26 16.18
C GLN A 122 3.25 -1.79 15.74
N TYR A 123 2.02 -1.30 15.67
CA TYR A 123 1.79 0.12 15.42
C TYR A 123 1.86 0.90 16.74
N ALA A 124 2.81 1.81 16.85
CA ALA A 124 3.05 2.61 18.05
C ALA A 124 1.92 3.60 18.38
N VAL A 125 1.07 3.94 17.41
CA VAL A 125 -0.01 4.93 17.60
C VAL A 125 -1.27 4.50 16.85
N ASN A 126 -2.24 4.01 17.58
CA ASN A 126 -3.61 4.01 17.13
C ASN A 126 -4.37 5.10 17.91
N ILE A 127 -4.60 6.26 17.28
CA ILE A 127 -5.18 7.44 17.93
C ILE A 127 -6.62 7.18 18.41
N ARG A 128 -7.33 6.21 17.84
CA ARG A 128 -8.71 5.86 18.19
C ARG A 128 -8.83 4.64 19.11
N ASN A 129 -7.87 3.72 19.06
CA ASN A 129 -7.85 2.57 19.95
C ASN A 129 -6.56 2.59 20.76
N ARG A 130 -6.66 2.88 22.05
CA ARG A 130 -5.54 2.85 23.02
C ARG A 130 -4.97 1.45 23.27
N PHE A 131 -5.40 0.46 22.50
CA PHE A 131 -4.90 -0.91 22.57
C PHE A 131 -3.84 -1.09 21.48
N LYS A 132 -2.70 -1.64 21.87
CA LYS A 132 -1.67 -2.11 20.94
C LYS A 132 -2.31 -3.15 20.01
N SER A 133 -2.63 -2.78 18.80
CA SER A 133 -3.06 -3.76 17.81
C SER A 133 -1.81 -4.29 17.09
N THR A 134 -1.53 -5.55 17.28
CA THR A 134 -0.57 -6.28 16.45
C THR A 134 -1.32 -6.66 15.17
N SER A 135 -0.82 -6.26 14.03
CA SER A 135 -1.32 -6.74 12.74
C SER A 135 -0.23 -7.52 12.04
N SER A 136 -0.60 -8.69 11.52
CA SER A 136 0.32 -9.48 10.72
C SER A 136 0.31 -9.00 9.29
N HIS A 137 1.48 -8.89 8.68
CA HIS A 137 1.68 -8.56 7.29
C HIS A 137 2.24 -9.76 6.53
N LEU A 138 1.91 -9.84 5.27
CA LEU A 138 2.38 -10.86 4.36
C LEU A 138 3.28 -10.22 3.31
N ILE A 139 4.36 -10.90 2.99
CA ILE A 139 5.14 -10.68 1.77
C ILE A 139 4.77 -11.79 0.79
N ILE A 140 4.30 -11.41 -0.36
CA ILE A 140 3.74 -12.30 -1.38
C ILE A 140 4.51 -12.08 -2.68
N THR A 141 4.89 -13.17 -3.37
CA THR A 141 5.57 -13.10 -4.67
C THR A 141 4.92 -14.05 -5.66
N ASN A 142 5.00 -13.73 -6.96
CA ASN A 142 4.61 -14.63 -8.05
C ASN A 142 5.78 -15.44 -8.61
N TYR A 143 6.93 -15.41 -7.92
CA TYR A 143 8.15 -16.14 -8.28
C TYR A 143 8.78 -16.78 -7.02
N ASN A 144 9.63 -17.78 -7.23
CA ASN A 144 10.45 -18.44 -6.21
C ASN A 144 11.83 -17.79 -6.11
#